data_e492a8327e5b781d798dc0136bdd39c7
#
_entry.id   e492a8327e5b781d798dc0136bdd39c7
#
_cell.length_a   1.000
_cell.length_b   1.000
_cell.length_c   1.000
_cell.angle_alpha   90.00
_cell.angle_beta   90.00
_cell.angle_gamma   90.00
#
_symmetry.space_group_name_H-M   'P 1'
#
loop_
_entity.id
_entity.type
_entity.pdbx_description
1 polymer ?
#
loop_
_entity_poly.entity_id
_entity_poly.type
_entity_poly.pdbx_seq_one_letter_code
_entity_poly.pdbx_strand_id
1 'polypeptide(L)'
;MATKTSGKTAPTQKKTAAAVLRDRKIEAYREKIQQDQESISTLEADRNALLSTNLVGAVVHHFTFGSGTVAAQDPASITVEFSFGNKKFIMPSAFIDGFLSTTDSKINSVFEQYQALSEQLKTLKESICLANCSISILENK
;
A
#
# COMPACT_ATOMS: atom_id res chain seq x y z
N MET A 1 -1.61 -56.47 5.75
CA MET A 1 -1.30 -55.96 5.50
C MET A 1 -1.13 -54.76 4.92
N ALA A 2 -0.41 -54.37 4.40
CA ALA A 2 -0.09 -53.11 3.79
C ALA A 2 -1.21 -52.40 3.16
N THR A 3 -2.12 -53.10 2.81
CA THR A 3 -3.22 -52.51 2.11
C THR A 3 -3.92 -51.44 2.88
N LYS A 4 -3.72 -51.42 4.17
CA LYS A 4 -4.41 -50.45 4.86
C LYS A 4 -3.96 -49.12 4.57
N THR A 5 -2.72 -48.93 4.41
CA THR A 5 -2.26 -47.63 4.14
C THR A 5 -2.80 -47.07 2.90
N SER A 6 -3.07 -47.83 1.97
CA SER A 6 -3.61 -47.31 0.72
C SER A 6 -4.95 -46.63 0.95
N GLY A 7 -5.63 -46.96 1.98
CA GLY A 7 -6.90 -46.35 2.28
C GLY A 7 -6.78 -44.86 2.40
N LYS A 8 -5.65 -44.38 2.79
CA LYS A 8 -5.47 -42.94 2.99
C LYS A 8 -5.52 -42.14 1.73
N THR A 9 -4.99 -42.67 0.69
CA THR A 9 -5.01 -41.97 -0.59
C THR A 9 -6.34 -42.06 -1.26
N ALA A 10 -7.06 -43.12 -1.02
CA ALA A 10 -8.32 -43.33 -1.68
C ALA A 10 -9.31 -42.16 -1.55
N PRO A 11 -9.50 -41.58 -0.38
CA PRO A 11 -10.40 -40.44 -0.24
C PRO A 11 -10.00 -39.28 -1.15
N THR A 12 -8.72 -39.06 -1.31
CA THR A 12 -8.24 -37.99 -2.14
C THR A 12 -8.60 -38.23 -3.61
N GLN A 13 -8.50 -39.45 -4.02
CA GLN A 13 -8.78 -39.80 -5.40
C GLN A 13 -10.25 -39.69 -5.75
N LYS A 14 -11.10 -39.70 -4.74
CA LYS A 14 -12.53 -39.66 -4.95
C LYS A 14 -13.12 -38.26 -4.98
N LYS A 15 -12.30 -37.24 -5.02
CA LYS A 15 -12.84 -35.89 -5.13
C LYS A 15 -13.68 -35.76 -6.38
N THR A 16 -14.81 -35.10 -6.23
CA THR A 16 -15.68 -34.83 -7.36
C THR A 16 -15.04 -33.78 -8.27
N ALA A 17 -15.53 -33.67 -9.48
CA ALA A 17 -15.07 -32.64 -10.40
C ALA A 17 -15.28 -31.22 -9.81
N ALA A 18 -16.40 -31.06 -9.10
CA ALA A 18 -16.68 -29.79 -8.44
C ALA A 18 -15.65 -29.46 -7.35
N ALA A 19 -15.24 -30.45 -6.58
CA ALA A 19 -14.23 -30.27 -5.53
C ALA A 19 -12.87 -29.94 -6.12
N VAL A 20 -12.49 -30.61 -7.20
CA VAL A 20 -11.22 -30.32 -7.89
C VAL A 20 -11.22 -28.93 -8.45
N LEU A 21 -12.31 -28.51 -9.06
CA LEU A 21 -12.43 -27.17 -9.62
C LEU A 21 -12.35 -26.11 -8.53
N ARG A 22 -13.01 -26.36 -7.41
CA ARG A 22 -12.96 -25.47 -6.25
C ARG A 22 -11.54 -25.30 -5.74
N ASP A 23 -10.81 -26.41 -5.59
CA ASP A 23 -9.42 -26.38 -5.12
C ASP A 23 -8.53 -25.60 -6.08
N ARG A 24 -8.75 -25.73 -7.38
CA ARG A 24 -7.99 -24.95 -8.37
C ARG A 24 -8.27 -23.46 -8.25
N LYS A 25 -9.51 -23.10 -8.03
CA LYS A 25 -9.88 -21.69 -7.84
C LYS A 25 -9.24 -21.12 -6.60
N ILE A 26 -9.26 -21.87 -5.48
CA ILE A 26 -8.62 -21.45 -4.25
C ILE A 26 -7.13 -21.24 -4.46
N GLU A 27 -6.48 -22.16 -5.14
CA GLU A 27 -5.05 -22.04 -5.41
C GLU A 27 -4.73 -20.84 -6.29
N ALA A 28 -5.54 -20.59 -7.29
CA ALA A 28 -5.38 -19.43 -8.15
C ALA A 28 -5.49 -18.13 -7.36
N TYR A 29 -6.44 -18.06 -6.44
CA TYR A 29 -6.57 -16.89 -5.56
C TYR A 29 -5.38 -16.74 -4.63
N ARG A 30 -4.86 -17.83 -4.10
CA ARG A 30 -3.68 -17.80 -3.23
C ARG A 30 -2.44 -17.32 -3.97
N GLU A 31 -2.25 -17.75 -5.19
CA GLU A 31 -1.16 -17.27 -6.04
C GLU A 31 -1.29 -15.78 -6.30
N LYS A 32 -2.50 -15.33 -6.61
CA LYS A 32 -2.75 -13.91 -6.83
C LYS A 32 -2.45 -13.10 -5.59
N ILE A 33 -2.87 -13.58 -4.42
CA ILE A 33 -2.58 -12.91 -3.15
C ILE A 33 -1.08 -12.79 -2.94
N GLN A 34 -0.34 -13.86 -3.20
CA GLN A 34 1.11 -13.84 -3.05
C GLN A 34 1.76 -12.82 -3.98
N GLN A 35 1.35 -12.79 -5.24
CA GLN A 35 1.85 -11.83 -6.21
C GLN A 35 1.51 -10.41 -5.79
N ASP A 36 0.29 -10.18 -5.33
CA ASP A 36 -0.13 -8.86 -4.86
C ASP A 36 0.65 -8.43 -3.62
N GLN A 37 0.93 -9.35 -2.70
CA GLN A 37 1.74 -9.06 -1.52
C GLN A 37 3.17 -8.68 -1.87
N GLU A 38 3.77 -9.35 -2.86
CA GLU A 38 5.09 -9.00 -3.35
C GLU A 38 5.10 -7.61 -3.98
N SER A 39 4.08 -7.32 -4.78
CA SER A 39 3.92 -6.00 -5.38
C SER A 39 3.73 -4.91 -4.32
N ILE A 40 2.93 -5.18 -3.30
CA ILE A 40 2.72 -4.26 -2.20
C ILE A 40 4.05 -3.96 -1.50
N SER A 41 4.84 -4.99 -1.22
CA SER A 41 6.13 -4.81 -0.54
C SER A 41 7.06 -3.90 -1.35
N THR A 42 7.13 -4.11 -2.66
CA THR A 42 7.94 -3.28 -3.55
C THR A 42 7.44 -1.84 -3.59
N LEU A 43 6.13 -1.67 -3.74
CA LEU A 43 5.53 -0.34 -3.82
C LEU A 43 5.65 0.42 -2.50
N GLU A 44 5.54 -0.27 -1.37
CA GLU A 44 5.72 0.37 -0.07
C GLU A 44 7.16 0.84 0.12
N ALA A 45 8.14 0.05 -0.33
CA ALA A 45 9.54 0.45 -0.28
C ALA A 45 9.78 1.68 -1.16
N ASP A 46 9.21 1.70 -2.36
CA ASP A 46 9.33 2.85 -3.28
C ASP A 46 8.67 4.09 -2.69
N ARG A 47 7.49 3.92 -2.10
CA ARG A 47 6.78 5.02 -1.47
C ARG A 47 7.55 5.60 -0.30
N ASN A 48 8.12 4.74 0.54
CA ASN A 48 8.92 5.18 1.68
C ASN A 48 10.19 5.90 1.22
N ALA A 49 10.78 5.49 0.11
CA ALA A 49 11.93 6.16 -0.46
C ALA A 49 11.60 7.59 -0.89
N LEU A 50 10.40 7.82 -1.41
CA LEU A 50 9.95 9.16 -1.77
C LEU A 50 9.86 10.07 -0.54
N LEU A 51 9.45 9.54 0.60
CA LEU A 51 9.34 10.32 1.84
C LEU A 51 10.71 10.70 2.42
N SER A 52 11.78 10.06 1.98
CA SER A 52 13.12 10.42 2.43
C SER A 52 13.71 11.60 1.66
N THR A 53 12.98 12.15 0.69
CA THR A 53 13.40 13.32 -0.07
C THR A 53 13.60 14.50 0.87
N ASN A 54 14.74 15.18 0.73
CA ASN A 54 15.06 16.33 1.57
C ASN A 54 14.24 17.54 1.16
N LEU A 55 13.40 18.02 2.08
CA LEU A 55 12.55 19.18 1.87
C LEU A 55 13.07 20.43 2.58
N VAL A 56 14.10 20.31 3.40
CA VAL A 56 14.63 21.44 4.16
C VAL A 56 15.12 22.53 3.21
N GLY A 57 14.67 23.75 3.48
CA GLY A 57 14.99 24.91 2.63
C GLY A 57 13.96 25.18 1.54
N ALA A 58 13.00 24.30 1.33
CA ALA A 58 11.96 24.50 0.34
C ALA A 58 10.98 25.57 0.79
N VAL A 59 10.49 26.39 -0.15
CA VAL A 59 9.46 27.38 0.11
C VAL A 59 8.10 26.72 -0.12
N VAL A 60 7.24 26.83 0.86
CA VAL A 60 5.89 26.28 0.81
C VAL A 60 4.87 27.38 1.13
N HIS A 61 3.63 27.15 0.71
CA HIS A 61 2.53 28.08 0.95
C HIS A 61 1.42 27.36 1.71
N HIS A 62 0.91 28.01 2.74
CA HIS A 62 -0.26 27.55 3.46
C HIS A 62 -1.41 28.51 3.18
N PHE A 63 -2.60 28.00 2.97
CA PHE A 63 -3.74 28.83 2.57
C PHE A 63 -4.13 29.86 3.66
N THR A 64 -3.79 29.61 4.91
CA THR A 64 -4.09 30.53 6.01
C THR A 64 -2.84 31.30 6.47
N PHE A 65 -1.70 30.62 6.55
CA PHE A 65 -0.47 31.18 7.13
C PHE A 65 0.43 31.87 6.13
N GLY A 66 0.16 31.71 4.83
CA GLY A 66 0.97 32.30 3.79
C GLY A 66 2.23 31.50 3.48
N SER A 67 3.27 32.19 3.03
CA SER A 67 4.52 31.56 2.63
C SER A 67 5.39 31.24 3.84
N GLY A 68 6.08 30.11 3.76
CA GLY A 68 7.04 29.71 4.78
C GLY A 68 8.16 28.89 4.15
N THR A 69 9.19 28.61 4.94
CA THR A 69 10.33 27.80 4.52
C THR A 69 10.44 26.59 5.42
N VAL A 70 10.69 25.41 4.84
CA VAL A 70 10.89 24.21 5.63
C VAL A 70 12.21 24.32 6.39
N ALA A 71 12.13 24.38 7.72
CA ALA A 71 13.28 24.54 8.58
C ALA A 71 13.85 23.23 9.07
N ALA A 72 12.99 22.22 9.25
CA ALA A 72 13.41 20.91 9.73
C ALA A 72 12.50 19.82 9.15
N GLN A 73 13.00 18.61 9.09
CA GLN A 73 12.25 17.48 8.57
C GLN A 73 12.50 16.24 9.42
N ASP A 74 11.41 15.61 9.85
CA ASP A 74 11.42 14.32 10.54
C ASP A 74 10.78 13.27 9.63
N PRO A 75 10.93 11.97 9.90
CA PRO A 75 10.32 10.93 9.06
C PRO A 75 8.80 11.07 8.88
N ALA A 76 8.11 11.62 9.87
CA ALA A 76 6.65 11.72 9.86
C ALA A 76 6.13 13.15 9.81
N SER A 77 6.99 14.16 9.83
CA SER A 77 6.55 15.55 9.89
C SER A 77 7.62 16.51 9.39
N ILE A 78 7.20 17.74 9.09
CA ILE A 78 8.12 18.84 8.78
C ILE A 78 7.77 20.04 9.64
N THR A 79 8.77 20.86 9.94
CA THR A 79 8.59 22.13 10.59
C THR A 79 8.78 23.23 9.57
N VAL A 80 7.79 24.09 9.43
CA VAL A 80 7.82 25.20 8.48
C VAL A 80 7.93 26.51 9.28
N GLU A 81 8.89 27.34 8.88
CA GLU A 81 9.08 28.65 9.49
C GLU A 81 8.30 29.68 8.71
N PHE A 82 7.30 30.26 9.37
CA PHE A 82 6.50 31.37 8.83
C PHE A 82 6.95 32.66 9.50
N SER A 83 6.45 33.79 9.00
CA SER A 83 6.81 35.11 9.54
C SER A 83 6.43 35.29 11.02
N PHE A 84 5.43 34.57 11.49
CA PHE A 84 4.96 34.64 12.88
C PHE A 84 5.48 33.52 13.79
N GLY A 85 6.24 32.57 13.25
CA GLY A 85 6.78 31.46 14.03
C GLY A 85 6.77 30.16 13.27
N ASN A 86 7.17 29.10 13.95
CA ASN A 86 7.28 27.77 13.35
C ASN A 86 6.01 26.96 13.57
N LYS A 87 5.62 26.19 12.54
CA LYS A 87 4.51 25.26 12.63
C LYS A 87 4.94 23.89 12.16
N LYS A 88 4.44 22.86 12.80
CA LYS A 88 4.75 21.48 12.46
C LYS A 88 3.57 20.87 11.71
N PHE A 89 3.87 20.18 10.62
CA PHE A 89 2.87 19.53 9.79
C PHE A 89 3.18 18.05 9.65
N ILE A 90 2.14 17.22 9.68
CA ILE A 90 2.29 15.77 9.48
C ILE A 90 2.46 15.49 8.01
N MET A 91 3.47 14.70 7.68
CA MET A 91 3.77 14.32 6.31
C MET A 91 3.30 12.91 6.02
N PRO A 92 2.89 12.61 4.80
CA PRO A 92 2.76 13.51 3.64
C PRO A 92 1.41 14.22 3.57
N SER A 93 0.53 14.02 4.55
CA SER A 93 -0.84 14.50 4.53
C SER A 93 -0.95 16.01 4.27
N ALA A 94 -0.01 16.79 4.80
CA ALA A 94 -0.05 18.23 4.64
C ALA A 94 -0.05 18.65 3.16
N PHE A 95 0.71 17.96 2.32
CA PHE A 95 0.74 18.26 0.88
C PHE A 95 -0.39 17.58 0.13
N ILE A 96 -0.69 16.33 0.47
CA ILE A 96 -1.72 15.55 -0.22
C ILE A 96 -3.10 16.15 0.00
N ASP A 97 -3.38 16.57 1.24
CA ASP A 97 -4.67 17.16 1.60
C ASP A 97 -4.78 18.65 1.22
N GLY A 98 -3.71 19.21 0.68
CA GLY A 98 -3.75 20.58 0.16
C GLY A 98 -3.51 21.67 1.20
N PHE A 99 -3.11 21.33 2.41
CA PHE A 99 -2.78 22.34 3.43
C PHE A 99 -1.52 23.13 3.06
N LEU A 100 -0.55 22.44 2.48
CA LEU A 100 0.69 23.05 1.99
C LEU A 100 0.81 22.85 0.49
N SER A 101 1.36 23.82 -0.19
CA SER A 101 1.67 23.74 -1.60
C SER A 101 3.03 24.34 -1.86
N THR A 102 3.63 23.99 -2.99
CA THR A 102 4.92 24.52 -3.40
C THR A 102 4.95 24.69 -4.89
N THR A 103 5.77 25.62 -5.37
CA THR A 103 6.01 25.82 -6.79
C THR A 103 7.20 24.98 -7.29
N ASP A 104 7.91 24.32 -6.39
CA ASP A 104 9.04 23.46 -6.76
C ASP A 104 8.51 22.20 -7.45
N SER A 105 8.83 22.06 -8.75
CA SER A 105 8.35 20.95 -9.55
C SER A 105 8.87 19.59 -9.08
N LYS A 106 10.07 19.56 -8.49
CA LYS A 106 10.64 18.32 -7.99
C LYS A 106 9.84 17.80 -6.80
N ILE A 107 9.48 18.70 -5.88
CA ILE A 107 8.70 18.35 -4.71
C ILE A 107 7.30 17.93 -5.11
N ASN A 108 6.68 18.66 -6.02
CA ASN A 108 5.36 18.31 -6.55
C ASN A 108 5.37 16.93 -7.20
N SER A 109 6.42 16.63 -7.98
CA SER A 109 6.57 15.32 -8.62
C SER A 109 6.66 14.19 -7.57
N VAL A 110 7.39 14.41 -6.48
CA VAL A 110 7.51 13.43 -5.40
C VAL A 110 6.14 13.10 -4.81
N PHE A 111 5.32 14.12 -4.53
CA PHE A 111 4.00 13.88 -3.94
C PHE A 111 3.01 13.31 -4.94
N GLU A 112 3.11 13.67 -6.21
CA GLU A 112 2.31 13.03 -7.26
C GLU A 112 2.62 11.54 -7.35
N GLN A 113 3.90 11.18 -7.33
CA GLN A 113 4.33 9.78 -7.34
C GLN A 113 3.87 9.06 -6.08
N TYR A 114 4.00 9.71 -4.93
CA TYR A 114 3.53 9.15 -3.66
C TYR A 114 2.04 8.82 -3.73
N GLN A 115 1.26 9.74 -4.26
CA GLN A 115 -0.19 9.58 -4.38
C GLN A 115 -0.53 8.44 -5.34
N ALA A 116 0.16 8.37 -6.49
CA ALA A 116 -0.04 7.30 -7.46
C ALA A 116 0.29 5.92 -6.84
N LEU A 117 1.39 5.82 -6.11
CA LEU A 117 1.77 4.59 -5.42
C LEU A 117 0.76 4.21 -4.33
N SER A 118 0.24 5.20 -3.61
CA SER A 118 -0.78 4.97 -2.58
C SER A 118 -2.06 4.41 -3.18
N GLU A 119 -2.46 4.92 -4.35
CA GLU A 119 -3.64 4.42 -5.06
C GLU A 119 -3.43 2.96 -5.53
N GLN A 120 -2.25 2.66 -6.05
CA GLN A 120 -1.91 1.30 -6.46
C GLN A 120 -1.91 0.34 -5.27
N LEU A 121 -1.35 0.78 -4.14
CA LEU A 121 -1.35 -0.01 -2.91
C LEU A 121 -2.76 -0.29 -2.42
N LYS A 122 -3.61 0.71 -2.47
CA LYS A 122 -5.02 0.56 -2.07
C LYS A 122 -5.71 -0.48 -2.94
N THR A 123 -5.53 -0.40 -4.25
CA THR A 123 -6.12 -1.35 -5.19
C THR A 123 -5.65 -2.77 -4.93
N LEU A 124 -4.34 -2.95 -4.69
CA LEU A 124 -3.78 -4.27 -4.39
C LEU A 124 -4.31 -4.84 -3.08
N LYS A 125 -4.43 -4.01 -2.04
CA LYS A 125 -4.97 -4.44 -0.76
C LYS A 125 -6.44 -4.84 -0.87
N GLU A 126 -7.22 -4.10 -1.64
CA GLU A 126 -8.60 -4.45 -1.92
C GLU A 126 -8.70 -5.77 -2.69
N SER A 127 -7.81 -5.97 -3.66
CA SER A 127 -7.76 -7.22 -4.43
C SER A 127 -7.49 -8.41 -3.53
N ILE A 128 -6.54 -8.28 -2.59
CA ILE A 128 -6.25 -9.34 -1.62
C ILE A 128 -7.46 -9.63 -0.73
N CYS A 129 -8.13 -8.59 -0.27
CA CYS A 129 -9.32 -8.74 0.57
C CYS A 129 -10.41 -9.52 -0.17
N LEU A 130 -10.66 -9.15 -1.43
CA LEU A 130 -11.67 -9.83 -2.26
C LEU A 130 -11.27 -11.29 -2.51
N ALA A 131 -10.00 -11.55 -2.77
CA ALA A 131 -9.51 -12.91 -2.98
C ALA A 131 -9.67 -13.76 -1.72
N ASN A 132 -9.36 -13.19 -0.55
CA ASN A 132 -9.56 -13.89 0.73
C ASN A 132 -11.03 -14.18 0.99
N CYS A 133 -11.92 -13.25 0.68
CA CYS A 133 -13.36 -13.49 0.77
C CYS A 133 -13.81 -14.61 -0.14
N SER A 134 -13.31 -14.63 -1.38
CA SER A 134 -13.64 -15.67 -2.34
C SER A 134 -13.17 -17.04 -1.88
N ILE A 135 -11.95 -17.11 -1.32
CA ILE A 135 -11.43 -18.37 -0.76
C ILE A 135 -12.31 -18.84 0.38
N SER A 136 -12.68 -17.94 1.28
CA SER A 136 -13.52 -18.27 2.42
C SER A 136 -14.87 -18.84 1.99
N ILE A 137 -15.48 -18.23 0.99
CA ILE A 137 -16.75 -18.70 0.43
C ILE A 137 -16.58 -20.10 -0.14
N LEU A 138 -15.52 -20.34 -0.89
CA LEU A 138 -15.25 -21.63 -1.52
C LEU A 138 -14.95 -22.70 -0.48
N GLU A 139 -14.23 -22.37 0.57
CA GLU A 139 -13.88 -23.32 1.63
C GLU A 139 -15.07 -23.72 2.48
N ASN A 140 -16.04 -22.85 2.60
CA ASN A 140 -17.22 -23.11 3.43
C ASN A 140 -18.33 -23.86 2.70
N LYS A 141 -18.09 -24.25 1.49
CA LYS A 141 -19.02 -25.11 0.75
C LYS A 141 -18.58 -26.57 0.76
#